data_d32448075070fdc4e05e3340c7e35c76
#
_entry.id   d32448075070fdc4e05e3340c7e35c76
#
_cell.length_a   1.000
_cell.length_b   1.000
_cell.length_c   1.000
_cell.angle_alpha   90.00
_cell.angle_beta   90.00
_cell.angle_gamma   90.00
#
_symmetry.space_group_name_H-M   'P 1'
#
loop_
_entity.id
_entity.type
_entity.pdbx_description
1 polymer ?
#
loop_
_entity_poly.entity_id
_entity_poly.type
_entity_poly.pdbx_seq_one_letter_code
_entity_poly.pdbx_strand_id
1 'polypeptide(L)'
;MARYDLADELIKKLDAELRREINRLDVMGFDELNAMTIKSKTEETVERLLKANAAAFKAIAYAAMKEAVEDLDNLYGTNRKAKEIPTDSKEVDKVLKAYNPVTDYLYYPEADRKRSRLSEALIVALMLDSREKYHYQLRKFASLWHTQTKQYGDTIVDTFRIKTFKENGVKYVMWQSEHDDRVCGTCEDMNGNIYKVNDIPPKPHYNCRCWIEPILKTDNKKSE
;
A
#
# COMPACT_ATOMS: atom_id res chain seq x y z
N MET A 1 -8.07 12.07 13.91
CA MET A 1 -7.86 10.70 13.44
C MET A 1 -6.65 10.74 12.52
N ALA A 2 -5.64 9.93 12.75
CA ALA A 2 -4.45 9.94 11.89
C ALA A 2 -4.86 9.49 10.48
N ARG A 3 -4.33 10.14 9.45
CA ARG A 3 -4.82 10.08 8.05
C ARG A 3 -4.68 8.73 7.35
N TYR A 4 -4.02 7.78 7.98
CA TYR A 4 -3.84 6.43 7.45
C TYR A 4 -4.49 5.37 8.35
N ASP A 5 -5.26 5.76 9.38
CA ASP A 5 -5.82 4.83 10.36
C ASP A 5 -6.60 3.68 9.74
N LEU A 6 -7.43 3.96 8.73
CA LEU A 6 -8.20 2.92 8.06
C LEU A 6 -7.32 2.04 7.16
N ALA A 7 -6.35 2.63 6.46
CA ALA A 7 -5.39 1.86 5.69
C ALA A 7 -4.54 0.98 6.62
N ASP A 8 -4.08 1.52 7.75
CA ASP A 8 -3.34 0.78 8.77
C ASP A 8 -4.17 -0.35 9.40
N GLU A 9 -5.46 -0.14 9.65
CA GLU A 9 -6.36 -1.20 10.12
C GLU A 9 -6.54 -2.33 9.10
N LEU A 10 -6.72 -1.99 7.84
CA LEU A 10 -6.83 -2.98 6.77
C LEU A 10 -5.52 -3.73 6.55
N ILE A 11 -4.38 -3.06 6.66
CA ILE A 11 -3.06 -3.68 6.60
C ILE A 11 -2.85 -4.62 7.80
N LYS A 12 -3.26 -4.26 9.01
CA LYS A 12 -3.22 -5.17 10.17
C LYS A 12 -4.05 -6.43 9.95
N LYS A 13 -5.20 -6.33 9.28
CA LYS A 13 -6.00 -7.50 8.90
C LYS A 13 -5.28 -8.37 7.87
N LEU A 14 -4.62 -7.76 6.88
CA LEU A 14 -3.78 -8.49 5.92
C LEU A 14 -2.60 -9.18 6.58
N ASP A 15 -1.98 -8.57 7.58
CA ASP A 15 -0.92 -9.21 8.37
C ASP A 15 -1.42 -10.43 9.15
N ALA A 16 -2.62 -10.36 9.69
CA ALA A 16 -3.21 -11.50 10.36
C ALA A 16 -3.49 -12.66 9.38
N GLU A 17 -3.93 -12.33 8.15
CA GLU A 17 -4.10 -13.33 7.09
C GLU A 17 -2.75 -13.91 6.65
N LEU A 18 -1.76 -13.05 6.42
CA LEU A 18 -0.39 -13.47 6.09
C LEU A 18 0.17 -14.45 7.14
N ARG A 19 0.04 -14.13 8.43
CA ARG A 19 0.48 -15.03 9.51
C ARG A 19 -0.24 -16.38 9.48
N ARG A 20 -1.55 -16.38 9.23
CA ARG A 20 -2.33 -17.63 9.11
C ARG A 20 -1.84 -18.50 7.95
N GLU A 21 -1.61 -17.88 6.78
CA GLU A 21 -1.15 -18.61 5.60
C GLU A 21 0.29 -19.13 5.76
N ILE A 22 1.16 -18.35 6.38
CA ILE A 22 2.53 -18.79 6.69
C ILE A 22 2.51 -19.94 7.70
N ASN A 23 1.69 -19.84 8.76
CA ASN A 23 1.56 -20.93 9.73
C ASN A 23 1.03 -22.22 9.11
N ARG A 24 0.15 -22.16 8.11
CA ARG A 24 -0.30 -23.35 7.37
C ARG A 24 0.85 -24.06 6.66
N LEU A 25 1.80 -23.32 6.10
CA LEU A 25 3.00 -23.89 5.49
C LEU A 25 3.99 -24.40 6.56
N ASP A 26 4.05 -23.71 7.71
CA ASP A 26 5.01 -23.99 8.77
C ASP A 26 4.67 -25.26 9.58
N VAL A 27 3.38 -25.52 9.80
CA VAL A 27 2.90 -26.70 10.55
C VAL A 27 2.82 -27.99 9.70
N MET A 28 3.09 -27.89 8.39
CA MET A 28 3.24 -29.09 7.57
C MET A 28 4.44 -29.87 8.07
N GLY A 29 4.25 -31.14 8.38
CA GLY A 29 5.34 -32.00 8.84
C GLY A 29 6.49 -31.99 7.84
N PHE A 30 7.66 -31.49 8.25
CA PHE A 30 8.80 -31.34 7.36
C PHE A 30 9.20 -32.69 6.74
N ASP A 31 9.08 -33.75 7.51
CA ASP A 31 9.43 -35.10 7.11
C ASP A 31 8.42 -35.73 6.11
N GLU A 32 7.22 -35.15 6.01
CA GLU A 32 6.16 -35.57 5.08
C GLU A 32 6.13 -34.74 3.80
N LEU A 33 6.98 -33.68 3.72
CA LEU A 33 7.02 -32.79 2.57
C LEU A 33 7.74 -33.41 1.39
N ASN A 34 7.25 -33.12 0.21
CA ASN A 34 7.94 -33.35 -1.06
C ASN A 34 7.80 -32.10 -1.96
N ALA A 35 8.62 -32.04 -3.00
CA ALA A 35 8.67 -30.89 -3.90
C ALA A 35 7.30 -30.54 -4.55
N MET A 36 6.50 -31.56 -4.88
CA MET A 36 5.17 -31.36 -5.48
C MET A 36 4.22 -30.75 -4.47
N THR A 37 4.19 -31.25 -3.23
CA THR A 37 3.36 -30.73 -2.15
C THR A 37 3.73 -29.28 -1.81
N ILE A 38 5.03 -28.99 -1.70
CA ILE A 38 5.53 -27.61 -1.46
C ILE A 38 5.06 -26.69 -2.58
N LYS A 39 5.22 -27.08 -3.84
CA LYS A 39 4.80 -26.26 -4.98
C LYS A 39 3.30 -25.96 -4.92
N SER A 40 2.46 -26.97 -4.79
CA SER A 40 1.00 -26.83 -4.72
C SER A 40 0.57 -25.94 -3.55
N LYS A 41 1.10 -26.17 -2.35
CA LYS A 41 0.75 -25.38 -1.15
C LYS A 41 1.23 -23.95 -1.22
N THR A 42 2.38 -23.70 -1.83
CA THR A 42 2.87 -22.33 -2.07
C THR A 42 1.97 -21.60 -3.05
N GLU A 43 1.54 -22.26 -4.13
CA GLU A 43 0.60 -21.69 -5.10
C GLU A 43 -0.72 -21.30 -4.44
N GLU A 44 -1.34 -22.21 -3.69
CA GLU A 44 -2.58 -21.94 -2.93
C GLU A 44 -2.43 -20.77 -1.96
N THR A 45 -1.31 -20.74 -1.20
CA THR A 45 -1.02 -19.67 -0.23
C THR A 45 -0.92 -18.31 -0.91
N VAL A 46 -0.10 -18.20 -1.96
CA VAL A 46 0.08 -16.93 -2.68
C VAL A 46 -1.22 -16.47 -3.32
N GLU A 47 -2.03 -17.38 -3.88
CA GLU A 47 -3.35 -17.03 -4.41
C GLU A 47 -4.31 -16.45 -3.36
N ARG A 48 -4.38 -17.07 -2.17
CA ARG A 48 -5.20 -16.55 -1.07
C ARG A 48 -4.74 -15.17 -0.62
N LEU A 49 -3.44 -14.98 -0.47
CA LEU A 49 -2.85 -13.68 -0.11
C LEU A 49 -3.14 -12.60 -1.16
N LEU A 50 -3.04 -12.92 -2.46
CA LEU A 50 -3.38 -11.99 -3.54
C LEU A 50 -4.85 -11.60 -3.54
N LYS A 51 -5.77 -12.55 -3.31
CA LYS A 51 -7.20 -12.26 -3.20
C LYS A 51 -7.50 -11.34 -2.01
N ALA A 52 -6.90 -11.63 -0.84
CA ALA A 52 -7.04 -10.79 0.34
C ALA A 52 -6.52 -9.37 0.10
N ASN A 53 -5.33 -9.25 -0.49
CA ASN A 53 -4.74 -7.95 -0.82
C ASN A 53 -5.60 -7.16 -1.81
N ALA A 54 -6.12 -7.79 -2.87
CA ALA A 54 -6.96 -7.13 -3.86
C ALA A 54 -8.22 -6.53 -3.24
N ALA A 55 -8.89 -7.29 -2.34
CA ALA A 55 -10.07 -6.81 -1.62
C ALA A 55 -9.74 -5.64 -0.69
N ALA A 56 -8.63 -5.75 0.07
CA ALA A 56 -8.20 -4.70 0.99
C ALA A 56 -7.78 -3.43 0.25
N PHE A 57 -7.01 -3.52 -0.83
CA PHE A 57 -6.59 -2.36 -1.62
C PHE A 57 -7.78 -1.62 -2.23
N LYS A 58 -8.81 -2.34 -2.64
CA LYS A 58 -10.05 -1.73 -3.11
C LYS A 58 -10.77 -0.98 -1.98
N ALA A 59 -10.84 -1.57 -0.78
CA ALA A 59 -11.40 -0.90 0.39
C ALA A 59 -10.59 0.33 0.80
N ILE A 60 -9.26 0.27 0.76
CA ILE A 60 -8.35 1.40 1.02
C ILE A 60 -8.61 2.53 0.02
N ALA A 61 -8.77 2.22 -1.27
CA ALA A 61 -9.06 3.21 -2.30
C ALA A 61 -10.38 3.97 -2.02
N TYR A 62 -11.44 3.25 -1.67
CA TYR A 62 -12.72 3.87 -1.32
C TYR A 62 -12.64 4.74 -0.07
N ALA A 63 -11.95 4.27 0.95
CA ALA A 63 -11.74 5.02 2.17
C ALA A 63 -10.96 6.31 1.91
N ALA A 64 -9.87 6.23 1.15
CA ALA A 64 -9.07 7.39 0.79
C ALA A 64 -9.86 8.45 0.00
N MET A 65 -10.75 8.02 -0.89
CA MET A 65 -11.65 8.95 -1.60
C MET A 65 -12.62 9.63 -0.64
N LYS A 66 -13.22 8.87 0.28
CA LYS A 66 -14.16 9.41 1.27
C LYS A 66 -13.48 10.43 2.19
N GLU A 67 -12.35 10.09 2.76
CA GLU A 67 -11.55 11.01 3.59
C GLU A 67 -11.15 12.28 2.84
N ALA A 68 -10.77 12.15 1.57
CA ALA A 68 -10.45 13.31 0.74
C ALA A 68 -11.65 14.23 0.50
N VAL A 69 -12.86 13.69 0.37
CA VAL A 69 -14.10 14.48 0.29
C VAL A 69 -14.35 15.20 1.61
N GLU A 70 -14.20 14.53 2.75
CA GLU A 70 -14.35 15.12 4.08
C GLU A 70 -13.34 16.26 4.32
N ASP A 71 -12.07 16.07 3.91
CA ASP A 71 -11.06 17.13 3.97
C ASP A 71 -11.43 18.34 3.12
N LEU A 72 -11.99 18.12 1.93
CA LEU A 72 -12.43 19.20 1.06
C LEU A 72 -13.66 19.91 1.60
N ASP A 73 -14.63 19.21 2.16
CA ASP A 73 -15.81 19.81 2.79
C ASP A 73 -15.40 20.68 3.98
N ASN A 74 -14.46 20.21 4.79
CA ASN A 74 -13.88 21.00 5.88
C ASN A 74 -13.15 22.25 5.37
N LEU A 75 -12.42 22.12 4.26
CA LEU A 75 -11.69 23.23 3.65
C LEU A 75 -12.61 24.27 3.02
N TYR A 76 -13.69 23.82 2.36
CA TYR A 76 -14.67 24.71 1.72
C TYR A 76 -15.65 25.35 2.71
N GLY A 77 -15.81 24.74 3.90
CA GLY A 77 -16.80 25.17 4.88
C GLY A 77 -18.23 25.08 4.33
N THR A 78 -19.07 26.07 4.65
CA THR A 78 -20.47 26.11 4.18
C THR A 78 -20.67 26.58 2.74
N ASN A 79 -19.56 27.01 2.09
CA ASN A 79 -19.63 27.68 0.79
C ASN A 79 -19.71 26.71 -0.41
N ARG A 80 -19.28 25.47 -0.23
CA ARG A 80 -19.25 24.47 -1.29
C ARG A 80 -19.16 23.07 -0.69
N LYS A 81 -19.93 22.13 -1.22
CA LYS A 81 -19.73 20.70 -0.94
C LYS A 81 -18.76 20.09 -1.95
N ALA A 82 -17.87 19.25 -1.47
CA ALA A 82 -17.01 18.48 -2.34
C ALA A 82 -17.83 17.45 -3.12
N LYS A 83 -17.45 17.23 -4.36
CA LYS A 83 -18.07 16.25 -5.23
C LYS A 83 -17.52 14.87 -4.90
N GLU A 84 -18.39 13.95 -4.53
CA GLU A 84 -18.05 12.54 -4.42
C GLU A 84 -17.66 12.00 -5.79
N ILE A 85 -16.54 11.24 -5.85
CA ILE A 85 -16.18 10.52 -7.06
C ILE A 85 -17.12 9.32 -7.18
N PRO A 86 -17.74 9.10 -8.35
CA PRO A 86 -18.49 7.88 -8.59
C PRO A 86 -17.62 6.67 -8.31
N THR A 87 -18.04 5.85 -7.37
CA THR A 87 -17.35 4.63 -6.96
C THR A 87 -17.63 3.50 -7.97
N ASP A 88 -17.42 3.74 -9.26
CA ASP A 88 -17.45 2.66 -10.24
C ASP A 88 -16.28 1.72 -9.97
N SER A 89 -16.62 0.50 -9.55
CA SER A 89 -15.63 -0.51 -9.21
C SER A 89 -14.66 -0.80 -10.37
N LYS A 90 -15.10 -0.63 -11.61
CA LYS A 90 -14.28 -0.82 -12.82
C LYS A 90 -13.22 0.27 -12.96
N GLU A 91 -13.53 1.50 -12.60
CA GLU A 91 -12.56 2.59 -12.63
C GLU A 91 -11.51 2.46 -11.53
N VAL A 92 -11.92 2.08 -10.32
CA VAL A 92 -10.99 1.74 -9.24
C VAL A 92 -10.08 0.60 -9.66
N ASP A 93 -10.63 -0.48 -10.21
CA ASP A 93 -9.84 -1.61 -10.71
C ASP A 93 -8.87 -1.20 -11.83
N LYS A 94 -9.29 -0.29 -12.72
CA LYS A 94 -8.43 0.25 -13.79
C LYS A 94 -7.26 1.06 -13.22
N VAL A 95 -7.52 1.91 -12.24
CA VAL A 95 -6.46 2.72 -11.59
C VAL A 95 -5.51 1.80 -10.82
N LEU A 96 -6.04 0.85 -10.05
CA LEU A 96 -5.21 -0.12 -9.32
C LEU A 96 -4.34 -0.97 -10.26
N LYS A 97 -4.84 -1.31 -11.45
CA LYS A 97 -4.07 -2.05 -12.48
C LYS A 97 -3.06 -1.18 -13.21
N ALA A 98 -3.37 0.09 -13.44
CA ALA A 98 -2.48 1.04 -14.11
C ALA A 98 -1.40 1.58 -13.17
N TYR A 99 -1.56 1.36 -11.87
CA TYR A 99 -0.67 1.90 -10.88
C TYR A 99 0.64 1.10 -10.85
N ASN A 100 1.63 1.80 -11.15
CA ASN A 100 3.07 1.77 -11.17
C ASN A 100 3.85 0.47 -10.99
N PRO A 101 4.76 0.25 -11.89
CA PRO A 101 5.69 -0.88 -11.99
C PRO A 101 6.62 -1.08 -10.78
N VAL A 102 6.90 -0.07 -9.96
CA VAL A 102 7.73 -0.26 -8.75
C VAL A 102 6.98 -1.03 -7.67
N THR A 103 5.66 -0.95 -7.69
CA THR A 103 4.76 -1.62 -6.74
C THR A 103 4.05 -2.84 -7.31
N ASP A 104 4.24 -3.16 -8.58
CA ASP A 104 3.73 -4.36 -9.25
C ASP A 104 4.17 -5.69 -8.60
N TYR A 105 4.89 -5.60 -7.51
CA TYR A 105 5.26 -6.76 -6.71
C TYR A 105 4.06 -7.57 -6.19
N LEU A 106 2.86 -6.99 -6.15
CA LEU A 106 1.67 -7.66 -5.65
C LEU A 106 0.62 -7.94 -6.75
N TYR A 107 0.76 -7.32 -7.91
CA TYR A 107 -0.10 -7.53 -9.06
C TYR A 107 0.70 -8.15 -10.19
N TYR A 108 0.27 -9.24 -10.78
CA TYR A 108 0.73 -9.90 -12.02
C TYR A 108 2.15 -9.54 -12.48
N PRO A 109 2.84 -9.92 -13.25
CA PRO A 109 3.66 -11.10 -13.38
C PRO A 109 4.54 -11.38 -12.15
N GLU A 110 4.63 -10.46 -11.18
CA GLU A 110 5.41 -10.65 -9.94
C GLU A 110 4.80 -11.69 -9.00
N ALA A 111 3.49 -11.94 -9.08
CA ALA A 111 2.87 -13.03 -8.35
C ALA A 111 3.47 -14.39 -8.73
N ASP A 112 3.67 -14.65 -10.02
CA ASP A 112 4.27 -15.89 -10.51
C ASP A 112 5.73 -16.00 -10.09
N ARG A 113 6.47 -14.90 -10.17
CA ARG A 113 7.85 -14.83 -9.69
C ARG A 113 7.95 -15.09 -8.17
N LYS A 114 7.01 -14.58 -7.37
CA LYS A 114 6.98 -14.83 -5.93
C LYS A 114 6.60 -16.26 -5.58
N ARG A 115 5.65 -16.85 -6.30
CA ARG A 115 5.31 -18.27 -6.15
C ARG A 115 6.51 -19.13 -6.44
N SER A 116 7.17 -18.93 -7.57
CA SER A 116 8.35 -19.69 -7.98
C SER A 116 9.47 -19.53 -6.96
N ARG A 117 9.82 -18.31 -6.59
CA ARG A 117 10.92 -18.07 -5.63
C ARG A 117 10.68 -18.67 -4.25
N LEU A 118 9.44 -18.60 -3.73
CA LEU A 118 9.14 -19.21 -2.45
C LEU A 118 9.21 -20.73 -2.55
N SER A 119 8.55 -21.33 -3.55
CA SER A 119 8.56 -22.78 -3.71
C SER A 119 9.97 -23.33 -3.95
N GLU A 120 10.76 -22.69 -4.79
CA GLU A 120 12.17 -23.06 -5.03
C GLU A 120 13.00 -23.00 -3.76
N ALA A 121 12.88 -21.92 -2.98
CA ALA A 121 13.62 -21.75 -1.73
C ALA A 121 13.25 -22.81 -0.68
N LEU A 122 11.96 -23.18 -0.60
CA LEU A 122 11.48 -24.21 0.31
C LEU A 122 11.92 -25.61 -0.15
N ILE A 123 11.87 -25.88 -1.46
CA ILE A 123 12.37 -27.16 -2.04
C ILE A 123 13.87 -27.31 -1.78
N VAL A 124 14.65 -26.26 -1.98
CA VAL A 124 16.09 -26.29 -1.66
C VAL A 124 16.33 -26.57 -0.18
N ALA A 125 15.56 -25.96 0.72
CA ALA A 125 15.65 -26.23 2.15
C ALA A 125 15.32 -27.69 2.48
N LEU A 126 14.30 -28.26 1.82
CA LEU A 126 13.95 -29.68 1.93
C LEU A 126 15.09 -30.59 1.42
N MET A 127 15.64 -30.30 0.23
CA MET A 127 16.75 -31.08 -0.34
C MET A 127 18.01 -31.07 0.54
N LEU A 128 18.20 -30.01 1.31
CA LEU A 128 19.31 -29.88 2.26
C LEU A 128 18.96 -30.46 3.64
N ASP A 129 17.82 -31.09 3.79
CA ASP A 129 17.29 -31.62 5.06
C ASP A 129 17.40 -30.57 6.19
N SER A 130 17.09 -29.33 5.89
CA SER A 130 17.27 -28.22 6.82
C SER A 130 15.95 -27.53 7.16
N ARG A 131 15.34 -27.96 8.27
CA ARG A 131 14.14 -27.35 8.87
C ARG A 131 14.38 -25.87 9.22
N GLU A 132 15.57 -25.53 9.71
CA GLU A 132 15.93 -24.15 10.03
C GLU A 132 15.88 -23.24 8.79
N LYS A 133 16.45 -23.68 7.66
CA LYS A 133 16.39 -22.95 6.39
C LYS A 133 14.98 -22.83 5.87
N TYR A 134 14.16 -23.86 6.02
CA TYR A 134 12.75 -23.83 5.65
C TYR A 134 11.98 -22.72 6.39
N HIS A 135 12.05 -22.70 7.72
CA HIS A 135 11.44 -21.66 8.54
C HIS A 135 12.01 -20.27 8.27
N TYR A 136 13.32 -20.17 8.01
CA TYR A 136 13.94 -18.90 7.62
C TYR A 136 13.35 -18.34 6.31
N GLN A 137 13.16 -19.17 5.29
CA GLN A 137 12.56 -18.73 4.02
C GLN A 137 11.10 -18.28 4.19
N LEU A 138 10.32 -18.97 5.00
CA LEU A 138 8.95 -18.54 5.32
C LEU A 138 8.92 -17.18 6.00
N ARG A 139 9.74 -16.95 7.02
CA ARG A 139 9.85 -15.65 7.70
C ARG A 139 10.30 -14.54 6.76
N LYS A 140 11.30 -14.82 5.92
CA LYS A 140 11.78 -13.86 4.91
C LYS A 140 10.69 -13.48 3.91
N PHE A 141 9.96 -14.44 3.41
CA PHE A 141 8.82 -14.19 2.52
C PHE A 141 7.75 -13.34 3.22
N ALA A 142 7.37 -13.69 4.45
CA ALA A 142 6.38 -12.94 5.23
C ALA A 142 6.79 -11.48 5.45
N SER A 143 8.06 -11.24 5.82
CA SER A 143 8.58 -9.89 6.01
C SER A 143 8.54 -9.05 4.72
N LEU A 144 8.96 -9.64 3.61
CA LEU A 144 8.91 -8.96 2.31
C LEU A 144 7.47 -8.68 1.86
N TRP A 145 6.57 -9.64 2.06
CA TRP A 145 5.16 -9.48 1.72
C TRP A 145 4.52 -8.35 2.52
N HIS A 146 4.71 -8.35 3.84
CA HIS A 146 4.24 -7.28 4.73
C HIS A 146 4.72 -5.90 4.28
N THR A 147 6.04 -5.74 4.10
CA THR A 147 6.63 -4.45 3.71
C THR A 147 6.05 -3.93 2.40
N GLN A 148 5.90 -4.79 1.40
CA GLN A 148 5.36 -4.42 0.10
C GLN A 148 3.86 -4.11 0.16
N THR A 149 3.09 -4.89 0.92
CA THR A 149 1.66 -4.67 1.12
C THR A 149 1.42 -3.30 1.79
N LYS A 150 2.18 -2.99 2.83
CA LYS A 150 2.08 -1.69 3.51
C LYS A 150 2.39 -0.54 2.55
N GLN A 151 3.52 -0.58 1.88
CA GLN A 151 3.93 0.47 0.95
C GLN A 151 2.92 0.68 -0.17
N TYR A 152 2.38 -0.40 -0.71
CA TYR A 152 1.37 -0.32 -1.77
C TYR A 152 0.08 0.29 -1.24
N GLY A 153 -0.35 -0.07 -0.03
CA GLY A 153 -1.49 0.53 0.64
C GLY A 153 -1.35 2.04 0.81
N ASP A 154 -0.22 2.49 1.32
CA ASP A 154 0.09 3.93 1.49
C ASP A 154 0.03 4.67 0.13
N THR A 155 0.53 4.03 -0.90
CA THR A 155 0.52 4.61 -2.26
C THR A 155 -0.89 4.69 -2.85
N ILE A 156 -1.74 3.71 -2.58
CA ILE A 156 -3.17 3.73 -2.98
C ILE A 156 -3.88 4.91 -2.31
N VAL A 157 -3.65 5.13 -1.01
CA VAL A 157 -4.20 6.27 -0.29
C VAL A 157 -3.86 7.58 -1.01
N ASP A 158 -2.59 7.83 -1.26
CA ASP A 158 -2.15 9.08 -1.91
C ASP A 158 -2.74 9.21 -3.31
N THR A 159 -2.74 8.14 -4.10
CA THR A 159 -3.25 8.16 -5.48
C THR A 159 -4.73 8.55 -5.52
N PHE A 160 -5.56 7.95 -4.69
CA PHE A 160 -6.99 8.21 -4.70
C PHE A 160 -7.36 9.54 -4.03
N ARG A 161 -6.60 9.99 -3.04
CA ARG A 161 -6.74 11.34 -2.48
C ARG A 161 -6.41 12.40 -3.54
N ILE A 162 -5.27 12.29 -4.21
CA ILE A 162 -4.86 13.20 -5.30
C ILE A 162 -5.91 13.22 -6.41
N LYS A 163 -6.43 12.06 -6.80
CA LYS A 163 -7.48 11.97 -7.80
C LYS A 163 -8.71 12.73 -7.35
N THR A 164 -9.17 12.55 -6.11
CA THR A 164 -10.32 13.26 -5.55
C THR A 164 -10.09 14.77 -5.54
N PHE A 165 -8.91 15.22 -5.16
CA PHE A 165 -8.56 16.64 -5.19
C PHE A 165 -8.62 17.22 -6.60
N LYS A 166 -8.05 16.54 -7.59
CA LYS A 166 -8.09 16.97 -9.01
C LYS A 166 -9.51 17.10 -9.53
N GLU A 167 -10.37 16.13 -9.30
CA GLU A 167 -11.76 16.14 -9.76
C GLU A 167 -12.62 17.21 -9.07
N ASN A 168 -12.21 17.66 -7.89
CA ASN A 168 -12.80 18.78 -7.19
C ASN A 168 -12.17 20.14 -7.53
N GLY A 169 -11.24 20.17 -8.49
CA GLY A 169 -10.66 21.42 -8.98
C GLY A 169 -9.59 22.03 -8.05
N VAL A 170 -9.05 21.24 -7.12
CA VAL A 170 -7.90 21.65 -6.31
C VAL A 170 -6.71 21.87 -7.23
N LYS A 171 -6.08 23.05 -7.11
CA LYS A 171 -4.92 23.42 -7.94
C LYS A 171 -3.60 23.20 -7.21
N TYR A 172 -3.60 23.33 -5.91
CA TYR A 172 -2.41 23.28 -5.07
C TYR A 172 -2.63 22.36 -3.87
N VAL A 173 -1.56 21.68 -3.48
CA VAL A 173 -1.51 20.85 -2.29
C VAL A 173 -0.25 21.21 -1.49
N MET A 174 -0.29 20.99 -0.19
CA MET A 174 0.85 21.18 0.69
C MET A 174 1.37 19.83 1.14
N TRP A 175 2.67 19.65 1.10
CA TRP A 175 3.34 18.49 1.65
C TRP A 175 3.43 18.62 3.17
N GLN A 176 3.05 17.57 3.87
CA GLN A 176 3.11 17.48 5.31
C GLN A 176 3.97 16.30 5.73
N SER A 177 4.78 16.47 6.74
CA SER A 177 5.52 15.39 7.38
C SER A 177 5.09 15.22 8.83
N GLU A 178 5.29 14.03 9.38
CA GLU A 178 5.16 13.83 10.82
C GLU A 178 6.18 14.68 11.55
N HIS A 179 5.83 15.12 12.76
CA HIS A 179 6.71 15.93 13.61
C HIS A 179 7.28 15.08 14.76
N ASP A 180 7.98 14.00 14.40
CA ASP A 180 8.59 13.10 15.37
C ASP A 180 10.05 12.78 15.00
N ASP A 181 10.79 12.18 15.93
CA ASP A 181 12.22 11.85 15.79
C ASP A 181 12.55 10.86 14.65
N ARG A 182 11.54 10.32 13.98
CA ARG A 182 11.69 9.38 12.86
C ARG A 182 11.52 10.03 11.50
N VAL A 183 11.33 11.35 11.45
CA VAL A 183 11.30 12.11 10.21
C VAL A 183 12.73 12.22 9.68
N CYS A 184 12.94 11.86 8.43
CA CYS A 184 14.26 12.06 7.80
C CYS A 184 14.40 13.50 7.29
N GLY A 185 15.66 13.96 7.16
CA GLY A 185 15.96 15.33 6.70
C GLY A 185 15.26 15.70 5.39
N THR A 186 15.22 14.79 4.41
CA THR A 186 14.50 15.05 3.14
C THR A 186 13.00 15.30 3.35
N CYS A 187 12.35 14.54 4.23
CA CYS A 187 10.94 14.74 4.54
C CYS A 187 10.70 16.04 5.30
N GLU A 188 11.64 16.42 6.17
CA GLU A 188 11.62 17.69 6.89
C GLU A 188 11.76 18.87 5.93
N ASP A 189 12.69 18.82 4.98
CA ASP A 189 12.89 19.84 3.94
C ASP A 189 11.67 20.01 3.02
N MET A 190 10.88 18.94 2.84
CA MET A 190 9.65 18.97 2.02
C MET A 190 8.45 19.51 2.79
N ASN A 191 8.49 19.50 4.12
CA ASN A 191 7.36 19.89 4.96
C ASN A 191 6.95 21.34 4.72
N GLY A 192 5.65 21.58 4.52
CA GLY A 192 5.10 22.90 4.22
C GLY A 192 5.29 23.36 2.77
N ASN A 193 6.02 22.63 1.93
CA ASN A 193 6.18 22.99 0.53
C ASN A 193 4.88 22.82 -0.23
N ILE A 194 4.59 23.78 -1.10
CA ILE A 194 3.37 23.82 -1.91
C ILE A 194 3.68 23.37 -3.33
N TYR A 195 2.90 22.41 -3.81
CA TYR A 195 3.02 21.86 -5.16
C TYR A 195 1.72 22.06 -5.94
N LYS A 196 1.83 22.17 -7.26
CA LYS A 196 0.65 21.99 -8.11
C LYS A 196 0.21 20.53 -8.00
N VAL A 197 -1.10 20.30 -7.98
CA VAL A 197 -1.67 18.96 -7.83
C VAL A 197 -1.24 17.96 -8.92
N ASN A 198 -0.74 18.46 -10.07
CA ASN A 198 -0.22 17.65 -11.16
C ASN A 198 1.30 17.42 -11.10
N ASP A 199 2.02 18.15 -10.25
CA ASP A 199 3.48 18.19 -10.20
C ASP A 199 3.99 17.80 -8.80
N ILE A 200 3.25 16.93 -8.11
CA ILE A 200 3.62 16.44 -6.77
C ILE A 200 4.82 15.50 -6.92
N PRO A 201 5.93 15.71 -6.20
CA PRO A 201 7.06 14.80 -6.24
C PRO A 201 6.68 13.44 -5.62
N PRO A 202 7.34 12.35 -6.05
CA PRO A 202 7.16 11.05 -5.43
C PRO A 202 7.67 11.06 -3.98
N LYS A 203 7.16 10.14 -3.16
CA LYS A 203 7.70 9.93 -1.81
C LYS A 203 9.20 9.59 -1.88
N PRO A 204 10.05 10.24 -1.08
CA PRO A 204 11.51 10.16 -1.23
C PRO A 204 12.10 8.81 -0.83
N HIS A 205 11.40 8.01 -0.04
CA HIS A 205 11.90 6.72 0.46
C HIS A 205 10.77 5.76 0.88
N TYR A 206 11.12 4.52 1.08
CA TYR A 206 10.24 3.49 1.64
C TYR A 206 9.76 3.85 3.05
N ASN A 207 8.51 3.49 3.38
CA ASN A 207 7.88 3.80 4.68
C ASN A 207 7.81 5.30 4.99
N CYS A 208 7.78 6.15 3.97
CA CYS A 208 7.55 7.58 4.13
C CYS A 208 6.14 7.82 4.68
N ARG A 209 6.06 8.50 5.82
CA ARG A 209 4.80 8.83 6.51
C ARG A 209 4.25 10.20 6.14
N CYS A 210 4.90 10.91 5.22
CA CYS A 210 4.42 12.17 4.70
C CYS A 210 3.10 12.01 3.94
N TRP A 211 2.28 13.06 3.98
CA TRP A 211 1.01 13.11 3.26
C TRP A 211 0.85 14.45 2.56
N ILE A 212 -0.21 14.59 1.79
CA ILE A 212 -0.56 15.82 1.08
C ILE A 212 -1.92 16.33 1.52
N GLU A 213 -2.00 17.65 1.71
CA GLU A 213 -3.21 18.37 2.07
C GLU A 213 -3.65 19.30 0.95
N PRO A 214 -4.96 19.36 0.64
CA PRO A 214 -5.46 20.34 -0.30
C PRO A 214 -5.39 21.72 0.32
N ILE A 215 -5.01 22.73 -0.47
CA ILE A 215 -5.05 24.12 -0.06
C ILE A 215 -5.89 24.94 -1.03
N LEU A 216 -6.68 25.88 -0.49
CA LEU A 216 -7.27 26.94 -1.30
C LEU A 216 -6.15 27.92 -1.64
N LYS A 217 -6.07 28.32 -2.91
CA LYS A 217 -5.20 29.42 -3.27
C LYS A 217 -5.71 30.67 -2.56
N THR A 218 -5.14 31.00 -1.43
CA THR A 218 -5.15 32.37 -0.97
C THR A 218 -4.27 33.13 -1.93
N ASP A 219 -4.77 34.17 -2.54
CA ASP A 219 -3.94 35.16 -3.24
C ASP A 219 -2.92 35.71 -2.23
N ASN A 220 -1.82 35.00 -2.05
CA ASN A 220 -0.71 35.53 -1.32
C ASN A 220 -0.18 36.69 -2.12
N LYS A 221 -0.62 37.90 -1.78
CA LYS A 221 0.17 39.08 -1.98
C LYS A 221 1.56 38.74 -1.48
N LYS A 222 2.52 38.71 -2.42
CA LYS A 222 3.94 38.70 -2.10
C LYS A 222 4.17 39.78 -1.05
N SER A 223 4.60 39.40 0.13
CA SER A 223 5.38 40.30 0.95
C SER A 223 6.74 40.41 0.25
N GLU A 224 6.96 41.55 -0.33
CA GLU A 224 8.26 42.02 -0.79
C GLU A 224 9.29 41.96 0.31
#